data_b5a5d7800cf34f95889dc30735780601
#
_entry.id   b5a5d7800cf34f95889dc30735780601
#
_cell.length_a   1.000
_cell.length_b   1.000
_cell.length_c   1.000
_cell.angle_alpha   90.00
_cell.angle_beta   90.00
_cell.angle_gamma   90.00
#
_symmetry.space_group_name_H-M   'P 1'
#
loop_
_entity.id
_entity.type
_entity.pdbx_description
1 polymer ?
#
loop_
_entity_poly.entity_id
_entity_poly.type
_entity_poly.pdbx_seq_one_letter_code
_entity_poly.pdbx_strand_id
1 'polypeptide(L)'
;AALACARLGLETVIFTVSVDSIALMPCNPNIGGSSKGHLVREIDALGGEMGKNIDKTFIQSKMLNVSKGPAVHSLRAQADKADYTREMRTVLENQEHLTIKQAEVCEILWEESEEGNQAKKTITGVKTYTGAIYECKAVILCTGTYLKARCLCGEAITYTGPNGLQAANYLTDSLKNMGIEIRRFKTGTPARMDKRSIDFSKMEEQVGDERIAPFSFSTDPESIQKEQVPCWLTYTNEKTHEIIRNNLDRSPLYAGVIEGTGPRYCPSIEDKVVKFAEKERHQVFI
;
A
#
# COMPACT_ATOMS: atom_id res chain seq x y z
N ALA A 1 11.14 1.76 -7.94
CA ALA A 1 11.96 0.92 -8.81
C ALA A 1 12.14 1.57 -10.18
N ALA A 2 11.07 1.81 -10.96
CA ALA A 2 11.16 2.29 -12.33
C ALA A 2 11.94 3.61 -12.48
N LEU A 3 11.64 4.62 -11.63
CA LEU A 3 12.39 5.88 -11.62
C LEU A 3 13.88 5.67 -11.34
N ALA A 4 14.23 4.75 -10.44
CA ALA A 4 15.61 4.45 -10.15
C ALA A 4 16.33 3.84 -11.35
N CYS A 5 15.70 2.90 -12.05
CA CYS A 5 16.24 2.31 -13.27
C CYS A 5 16.43 3.35 -14.37
N ALA A 6 15.41 4.17 -14.63
CA ALA A 6 15.46 5.21 -15.65
C ALA A 6 16.53 6.28 -15.36
N ARG A 7 16.66 6.72 -14.10
CA ARG A 7 17.70 7.67 -13.65
C ARG A 7 19.12 7.13 -13.75
N LEU A 8 19.27 5.80 -13.78
CA LEU A 8 20.53 5.13 -14.09
C LEU A 8 20.79 4.97 -15.59
N GLY A 9 19.94 5.55 -16.46
CA GLY A 9 20.06 5.48 -17.91
C GLY A 9 19.60 4.14 -18.51
N LEU A 10 18.80 3.36 -17.79
CA LEU A 10 18.28 2.09 -18.29
C LEU A 10 16.91 2.34 -18.97
N GLU A 11 16.75 1.84 -20.18
CA GLU A 11 15.45 1.82 -20.85
C GLU A 11 14.47 0.98 -20.05
N THR A 12 13.46 1.61 -19.50
CA THR A 12 12.55 1.03 -18.52
C THR A 12 11.11 1.12 -18.98
N VAL A 13 10.36 0.04 -18.82
CA VAL A 13 8.93 0.01 -19.11
C VAL A 13 8.15 -0.39 -17.86
N ILE A 14 7.13 0.39 -17.51
CA ILE A 14 6.13 0.03 -16.51
C ILE A 14 4.91 -0.55 -17.22
N PHE A 15 4.51 -1.74 -16.83
CA PHE A 15 3.22 -2.32 -17.18
C PHE A 15 2.24 -2.17 -16.02
N THR A 16 1.04 -1.72 -16.31
CA THR A 16 -0.05 -1.62 -15.34
C THR A 16 -1.38 -1.97 -15.98
N VAL A 17 -2.31 -2.55 -15.23
CA VAL A 17 -3.68 -2.81 -15.71
C VAL A 17 -4.49 -1.52 -15.87
N SER A 18 -4.11 -0.46 -15.16
CA SER A 18 -4.73 0.87 -15.28
C SER A 18 -3.72 1.95 -14.90
N VAL A 19 -3.51 2.91 -15.77
CA VAL A 19 -2.61 4.06 -15.53
C VAL A 19 -3.14 4.95 -14.39
N ASP A 20 -4.45 4.98 -14.18
CA ASP A 20 -5.08 5.76 -13.12
C ASP A 20 -4.96 5.11 -11.74
N SER A 21 -4.47 3.87 -11.68
CA SER A 21 -4.22 3.13 -10.43
C SER A 21 -2.74 3.10 -10.02
N ILE A 22 -1.87 3.79 -10.73
CA ILE A 22 -0.46 3.88 -10.37
C ILE A 22 -0.33 4.53 -8.98
N ALA A 23 0.43 3.89 -8.09
CA ALA A 23 0.62 4.32 -6.70
C ALA A 23 -0.69 4.46 -5.90
N LEU A 24 -1.75 3.78 -6.31
CA LEU A 24 -3.02 3.76 -5.60
C LEU A 24 -2.82 3.22 -4.18
N MET A 25 -3.36 3.92 -3.19
CA MET A 25 -3.37 3.50 -1.80
C MET A 25 -4.74 2.88 -1.44
N PRO A 26 -4.94 1.56 -1.65
CA PRO A 26 -6.27 0.94 -1.52
C PRO A 26 -6.73 0.78 -0.08
N CYS A 27 -5.80 0.72 0.87
CA CYS A 27 -6.08 0.60 2.29
C CYS A 27 -6.24 2.00 2.93
N ASN A 28 -5.54 2.27 4.00
CA ASN A 28 -5.49 3.58 4.63
C ASN A 28 -4.52 4.48 3.84
N PRO A 29 -4.94 5.64 3.30
CA PRO A 29 -4.09 6.48 2.47
C PRO A 29 -3.10 7.28 3.34
N ASN A 30 -2.13 6.59 3.87
CA ASN A 30 -1.06 7.20 4.64
C ASN A 30 0.32 6.63 4.28
N ILE A 31 1.33 7.46 4.47
CA ILE A 31 2.74 7.10 4.35
C ILE A 31 3.37 7.19 5.74
N GLY A 32 4.27 6.24 6.03
CA GLY A 32 4.98 6.21 7.30
C GLY A 32 4.21 5.56 8.45
N GLY A 33 4.40 6.09 9.65
CA GLY A 33 3.98 5.47 10.90
C GLY A 33 5.12 4.72 11.57
N SER A 34 4.85 4.10 12.74
CA SER A 34 5.86 3.39 13.53
C SER A 34 6.60 2.36 12.69
N SER A 35 7.92 2.42 12.69
CA SER A 35 8.88 1.66 11.87
C SER A 35 8.82 1.92 10.35
N LYS A 36 7.65 2.26 9.80
CA LYS A 36 7.48 2.50 8.36
C LYS A 36 8.04 3.85 7.93
N GLY A 37 7.93 4.88 8.77
CA GLY A 37 8.50 6.20 8.50
C GLY A 37 10.01 6.15 8.29
N HIS A 38 10.71 5.33 9.05
CA HIS A 38 12.15 5.11 8.90
C HIS A 38 12.48 4.52 7.52
N LEU A 39 11.75 3.48 7.10
CA LEU A 39 11.94 2.86 5.77
C LEU A 39 11.69 3.85 4.63
N VAL A 40 10.70 4.74 4.74
CA VAL A 40 10.45 5.77 3.73
C VAL A 40 11.65 6.72 3.61
N ARG A 41 12.25 7.11 4.74
CA ARG A 41 13.44 7.97 4.74
C ARG A 41 14.68 7.25 4.21
N GLU A 42 14.86 5.97 4.49
CA GLU A 42 15.92 5.16 3.89
C GLU A 42 15.76 5.07 2.36
N ILE A 43 14.53 4.84 1.87
CA ILE A 43 14.24 4.83 0.44
C ILE A 43 14.51 6.21 -0.18
N ASP A 44 14.14 7.29 0.49
CA ASP A 44 14.41 8.66 0.03
C ASP A 44 15.91 8.95 -0.07
N ALA A 45 16.70 8.55 0.93
CA ALA A 45 18.15 8.68 0.92
C ALA A 45 18.82 7.96 -0.26
N LEU A 46 18.19 6.92 -0.79
CA LEU A 46 18.59 6.20 -2.00
C LEU A 46 18.03 6.80 -3.30
N GLY A 47 17.42 7.98 -3.23
CA GLY A 47 16.83 8.66 -4.39
C GLY A 47 15.40 8.23 -4.74
N GLY A 48 14.68 7.59 -3.80
CA GLY A 48 13.28 7.20 -3.98
C GLY A 48 12.33 8.40 -4.06
N GLU A 49 11.13 8.19 -4.56
CA GLU A 49 10.15 9.24 -4.84
C GLU A 49 9.04 9.34 -3.78
N MET A 50 8.89 8.32 -2.94
CA MET A 50 7.77 8.24 -1.99
C MET A 50 7.76 9.40 -0.99
N GLY A 51 8.92 9.79 -0.46
CA GLY A 51 9.08 10.92 0.47
C GLY A 51 8.71 12.24 -0.19
N LYS A 52 9.24 12.52 -1.38
CA LYS A 52 8.95 13.74 -2.15
C LYS A 52 7.48 13.86 -2.52
N ASN A 53 6.87 12.76 -2.94
CA ASN A 53 5.48 12.74 -3.33
C ASN A 53 4.55 13.01 -2.15
N ILE A 54 4.79 12.37 -1.01
CA ILE A 54 3.94 12.60 0.17
C ILE A 54 4.12 14.02 0.74
N ASP A 55 5.31 14.61 0.68
CA ASP A 55 5.53 16.00 1.13
C ASP A 55 4.70 17.01 0.31
N LYS A 56 4.40 16.70 -0.95
CA LYS A 56 3.52 17.51 -1.80
C LYS A 56 2.02 17.25 -1.58
N THR A 57 1.64 16.03 -1.20
CA THR A 57 0.25 15.55 -1.31
C THR A 57 -0.39 15.14 0.02
N PHE A 58 0.31 15.33 1.14
CA PHE A 58 -0.30 15.06 2.44
C PHE A 58 -1.44 16.05 2.75
N ILE A 59 -2.39 15.60 3.56
CA ILE A 59 -3.44 16.41 4.16
C ILE A 59 -3.23 16.60 5.66
N GLN A 60 -2.45 15.73 6.29
CA GLN A 60 -2.01 15.87 7.66
C GLN A 60 -0.65 15.19 7.84
N SER A 61 0.26 15.84 8.57
CA SER A 61 1.55 15.28 8.98
C SER A 61 1.71 15.30 10.49
N LYS A 62 2.22 14.21 11.06
CA LYS A 62 2.42 14.09 12.50
C LYS A 62 3.60 13.21 12.85
N MET A 63 4.42 13.66 13.80
CA MET A 63 5.46 12.86 14.42
C MET A 63 4.85 11.97 15.51
N LEU A 64 4.98 10.66 15.36
CA LEU A 64 4.51 9.67 16.32
C LEU A 64 5.60 9.34 17.35
N ASN A 65 5.17 8.85 18.52
CA ASN A 65 6.03 8.36 19.61
C ASN A 65 6.97 9.42 20.21
N VAL A 66 6.63 10.69 20.13
CA VAL A 66 7.46 11.80 20.65
C VAL A 66 7.79 11.62 22.15
N SER A 67 6.87 11.08 22.95
CA SER A 67 7.06 10.79 24.37
C SER A 67 8.00 9.62 24.66
N LYS A 68 8.38 8.81 23.64
CA LYS A 68 9.16 7.58 23.83
C LYS A 68 10.65 7.74 23.47
N GLY A 69 11.06 8.93 23.08
CA GLY A 69 12.43 9.25 22.73
C GLY A 69 12.75 9.19 21.23
N PRO A 70 13.84 9.86 20.80
CA PRO A 70 14.14 10.13 19.39
C PRO A 70 14.31 8.89 18.52
N ALA A 71 14.83 7.79 19.07
CA ALA A 71 15.09 6.56 18.32
C ALA A 71 13.82 5.91 17.72
N VAL A 72 12.64 6.22 18.30
CA VAL A 72 11.35 5.67 17.84
C VAL A 72 10.41 6.75 17.30
N HIS A 73 10.88 7.99 17.17
CA HIS A 73 10.14 9.04 16.47
C HIS A 73 9.87 8.59 15.04
N SER A 74 8.62 8.62 14.61
CA SER A 74 8.21 8.13 13.31
C SER A 74 7.26 9.11 12.64
N LEU A 75 7.64 9.60 11.49
CA LEU A 75 6.75 10.42 10.66
C LEU A 75 5.59 9.59 10.14
N ARG A 76 4.42 10.18 10.18
CA ARG A 76 3.20 9.69 9.55
C ARG A 76 2.50 10.85 8.86
N ALA A 77 2.18 10.67 7.59
CA ALA A 77 1.36 11.61 6.84
C ALA A 77 0.13 10.92 6.27
N GLN A 78 -1.03 11.54 6.44
CA GLN A 78 -2.23 11.20 5.69
C GLN A 78 -2.15 11.86 4.33
N ALA A 79 -2.41 11.10 3.28
CA ALA A 79 -2.37 11.58 1.90
C ALA A 79 -3.76 11.95 1.39
N ASP A 80 -3.83 12.97 0.54
CA ASP A 80 -4.88 13.00 -0.46
C ASP A 80 -4.59 11.88 -1.47
N LYS A 81 -5.48 10.90 -1.52
CA LYS A 81 -5.29 9.70 -2.33
C LYS A 81 -5.25 10.00 -3.83
N ALA A 82 -6.08 10.95 -4.29
CA ALA A 82 -6.15 11.32 -5.69
C ALA A 82 -4.93 12.15 -6.10
N ASP A 83 -4.53 13.09 -5.26
CA ASP A 83 -3.36 13.92 -5.50
C ASP A 83 -2.07 13.10 -5.49
N TYR A 84 -1.93 12.16 -4.54
CA TYR A 84 -0.76 11.29 -4.47
C TYR A 84 -0.58 10.45 -5.74
N THR A 85 -1.68 9.88 -6.25
CA THR A 85 -1.67 9.10 -7.50
C THR A 85 -1.35 9.98 -8.70
N ARG A 86 -1.98 11.15 -8.81
CA ARG A 86 -1.76 12.11 -9.90
C ARG A 86 -0.32 12.63 -9.92
N GLU A 87 0.22 13.04 -8.79
CA GLU A 87 1.60 13.52 -8.70
C GLU A 87 2.60 12.44 -9.08
N MET A 88 2.43 11.20 -8.56
CA MET A 88 3.32 10.10 -8.91
C MET A 88 3.27 9.79 -10.41
N ARG A 89 2.07 9.79 -11.00
CA ARG A 89 1.90 9.59 -12.43
C ARG A 89 2.60 10.69 -13.23
N THR A 90 2.44 11.96 -12.86
CA THR A 90 3.11 13.09 -13.51
C THR A 90 4.63 12.94 -13.47
N VAL A 91 5.20 12.53 -12.34
CA VAL A 91 6.65 12.30 -12.20
C VAL A 91 7.11 11.16 -13.13
N LEU A 92 6.34 10.08 -13.21
CA LEU A 92 6.68 8.93 -14.06
C LEU A 92 6.57 9.26 -15.56
N GLU A 93 5.54 9.99 -15.97
CA GLU A 93 5.30 10.37 -17.37
C GLU A 93 6.36 11.35 -17.90
N ASN A 94 6.95 12.17 -17.03
CA ASN A 94 8.00 13.13 -17.40
C ASN A 94 9.43 12.59 -17.23
N GLN A 95 9.59 11.33 -16.81
CA GLN A 95 10.92 10.74 -16.62
C GLN A 95 11.48 10.22 -17.95
N GLU A 96 12.64 10.72 -18.36
CA GLU A 96 13.40 10.18 -19.48
C GLU A 96 13.73 8.70 -19.26
N HIS A 97 13.89 7.92 -20.33
CA HIS A 97 14.13 6.49 -20.31
C HIS A 97 13.03 5.65 -19.63
N LEU A 98 11.83 6.21 -19.48
CA LEU A 98 10.70 5.53 -18.86
C LEU A 98 9.45 5.58 -19.75
N THR A 99 8.92 4.41 -20.06
CA THR A 99 7.67 4.27 -20.81
C THR A 99 6.62 3.59 -19.93
N ILE A 100 5.38 4.10 -19.94
CA ILE A 100 4.24 3.47 -19.28
C ILE A 100 3.35 2.80 -20.33
N LYS A 101 3.01 1.53 -20.10
CA LYS A 101 2.10 0.76 -20.95
C LYS A 101 0.95 0.20 -20.12
N GLN A 102 -0.28 0.52 -20.54
CA GLN A 102 -1.47 -0.07 -19.94
C GLN A 102 -1.69 -1.44 -20.57
N ALA A 103 -1.21 -2.47 -19.90
CA ALA A 103 -1.40 -3.86 -20.29
C ALA A 103 -1.17 -4.78 -19.08
N GLU A 104 -1.91 -5.90 -19.02
CA GLU A 104 -1.65 -6.96 -18.05
C GLU A 104 -0.53 -7.86 -18.55
N VAL A 105 0.54 -7.99 -17.78
CA VAL A 105 1.57 -9.01 -18.01
C VAL A 105 1.09 -10.33 -17.46
N CYS A 106 1.02 -11.34 -18.30
CA CYS A 106 0.54 -12.67 -17.94
C CYS A 106 1.64 -13.72 -17.81
N GLU A 107 2.81 -13.47 -18.39
CA GLU A 107 3.91 -14.44 -18.40
C GLU A 107 5.25 -13.74 -18.36
N ILE A 108 6.20 -14.31 -17.61
CA ILE A 108 7.62 -13.98 -17.66
C ILE A 108 8.30 -15.03 -18.52
N LEU A 109 9.00 -14.59 -19.55
CA LEU A 109 9.76 -15.45 -20.47
C LEU A 109 11.19 -15.59 -19.94
N TRP A 110 11.68 -16.82 -19.95
CA TRP A 110 13.01 -17.16 -19.47
C TRP A 110 13.54 -18.39 -20.18
N GLU A 111 14.85 -18.50 -20.23
CA GLU A 111 15.58 -19.65 -20.75
C GLU A 111 16.38 -20.31 -19.63
N GLU A 112 16.53 -21.61 -19.72
CA GLU A 112 17.35 -22.39 -18.79
C GLU A 112 18.65 -22.77 -19.48
N SER A 113 19.75 -22.47 -18.84
CA SER A 113 21.10 -22.87 -19.29
C SER A 113 21.82 -23.55 -18.16
N GLU A 114 22.72 -24.45 -18.48
CA GLU A 114 23.63 -25.05 -17.51
C GLU A 114 24.93 -24.21 -17.47
N GLU A 115 25.22 -23.64 -16.31
CA GLU A 115 26.50 -22.95 -16.05
C GLU A 115 27.22 -23.70 -14.93
N GLY A 116 28.15 -24.56 -15.31
CA GLY A 116 28.75 -25.54 -14.40
C GLY A 116 27.78 -26.66 -14.03
N ASN A 117 27.60 -26.96 -12.73
CA ASN A 117 26.64 -27.93 -12.22
C ASN A 117 25.32 -27.31 -11.68
N GLN A 118 25.01 -26.07 -12.05
CA GLN A 118 23.82 -25.39 -11.59
C GLN A 118 22.97 -24.93 -12.79
N ALA A 119 21.68 -25.23 -12.73
CA ALA A 119 20.70 -24.68 -13.67
C ALA A 119 20.54 -23.17 -13.40
N LYS A 120 20.77 -22.36 -14.43
CA LYS A 120 20.62 -20.91 -14.41
C LYS A 120 19.43 -20.50 -15.25
N LYS A 121 18.53 -19.73 -14.65
CA LYS A 121 17.37 -19.15 -15.35
C LYS A 121 17.69 -17.71 -15.73
N THR A 122 17.64 -17.42 -17.01
CA THR A 122 17.88 -16.08 -17.57
C THR A 122 16.58 -15.52 -18.11
N ILE A 123 16.18 -14.33 -17.67
CA ILE A 123 14.98 -13.64 -18.17
C ILE A 123 15.26 -13.19 -19.59
N THR A 124 14.31 -13.45 -20.50
CA THR A 124 14.36 -13.01 -21.89
C THR A 124 13.27 -12.02 -22.24
N GLY A 125 12.19 -11.97 -21.47
CA GLY A 125 11.11 -11.02 -21.76
C GLY A 125 9.88 -11.19 -20.88
N VAL A 126 8.83 -10.45 -21.26
CA VAL A 126 7.49 -10.58 -20.69
C VAL A 126 6.47 -10.66 -21.83
N LYS A 127 5.36 -11.37 -21.58
CA LYS A 127 4.23 -11.47 -22.50
C LYS A 127 2.99 -10.87 -21.85
N THR A 128 2.29 -10.05 -22.61
CA THR A 128 1.02 -9.46 -22.17
C THR A 128 -0.16 -10.38 -22.47
N TYR A 129 -1.29 -10.13 -21.83
CA TYR A 129 -2.54 -10.86 -22.07
C TYR A 129 -3.00 -10.79 -23.55
N THR A 130 -2.71 -9.69 -24.25
CA THR A 130 -3.02 -9.52 -25.67
C THR A 130 -2.05 -10.23 -26.61
N GLY A 131 -1.05 -10.93 -26.08
CA GLY A 131 -0.07 -11.71 -26.82
C GLY A 131 1.19 -10.95 -27.25
N ALA A 132 1.29 -9.65 -26.96
CA ALA A 132 2.51 -8.90 -27.28
C ALA A 132 3.67 -9.35 -26.38
N ILE A 133 4.85 -9.50 -26.97
CA ILE A 133 6.10 -9.88 -26.29
C ILE A 133 7.01 -8.65 -26.25
N TYR A 134 7.62 -8.43 -25.09
CA TYR A 134 8.61 -7.39 -24.86
C TYR A 134 9.88 -8.03 -24.32
N GLU A 135 10.94 -7.95 -25.09
CA GLU A 135 12.26 -8.45 -24.67
C GLU A 135 12.82 -7.57 -23.55
N CYS A 136 13.38 -8.20 -22.52
CA CYS A 136 14.04 -7.50 -21.42
C CYS A 136 15.07 -8.38 -20.73
N LYS A 137 16.01 -7.74 -20.04
CA LYS A 137 17.08 -8.42 -19.28
C LYS A 137 16.69 -8.67 -17.81
N ALA A 138 15.71 -7.94 -17.30
CA ALA A 138 15.28 -8.05 -15.91
C ALA A 138 13.80 -7.64 -15.75
N VAL A 139 13.14 -8.25 -14.80
CA VAL A 139 11.75 -7.94 -14.41
C VAL A 139 11.70 -7.66 -12.93
N ILE A 140 11.08 -6.54 -12.55
CA ILE A 140 10.83 -6.15 -11.16
C ILE A 140 9.33 -6.23 -10.90
N LEU A 141 8.93 -7.07 -9.95
CA LEU A 141 7.54 -7.28 -9.58
C LEU A 141 7.11 -6.24 -8.54
N CYS A 142 6.17 -5.38 -8.91
CA CYS A 142 5.56 -4.36 -8.06
C CYS A 142 4.02 -4.49 -8.07
N THR A 143 3.54 -5.72 -7.94
CA THR A 143 2.15 -6.12 -8.18
C THR A 143 1.15 -5.71 -7.09
N GLY A 144 1.63 -5.11 -5.99
CA GLY A 144 0.77 -4.71 -4.88
C GLY A 144 -0.08 -5.89 -4.35
N THR A 145 -1.38 -5.68 -4.24
CA THR A 145 -2.35 -6.67 -3.74
C THR A 145 -3.25 -7.22 -4.86
N TYR A 146 -2.74 -7.33 -6.09
CA TYR A 146 -3.56 -7.66 -7.28
C TYR A 146 -3.41 -9.11 -7.77
N LEU A 147 -2.34 -9.84 -7.39
CA LEU A 147 -2.10 -11.21 -7.86
C LEU A 147 -3.20 -12.16 -7.37
N LYS A 148 -4.01 -12.70 -8.29
CA LYS A 148 -5.19 -13.54 -8.01
C LYS A 148 -5.99 -13.02 -6.81
N ALA A 149 -6.21 -11.69 -6.80
CA ALA A 149 -6.83 -11.01 -5.69
C ALA A 149 -8.32 -11.35 -5.57
N ARG A 150 -8.80 -11.33 -4.32
CA ARG A 150 -10.23 -11.36 -4.00
C ARG A 150 -10.50 -10.37 -2.88
N CYS A 151 -11.62 -9.69 -2.95
CA CYS A 151 -12.09 -8.77 -1.92
C CYS A 151 -13.26 -9.40 -1.17
N LEU A 152 -13.23 -9.29 0.15
CA LEU A 152 -14.27 -9.78 1.03
C LEU A 152 -14.89 -8.60 1.78
N CYS A 153 -16.23 -8.55 1.80
CA CYS A 153 -16.97 -7.53 2.55
C CYS A 153 -18.18 -8.23 3.19
N GLY A 154 -18.10 -8.50 4.49
CA GLY A 154 -19.06 -9.38 5.14
C GLY A 154 -19.08 -10.75 4.46
N GLU A 155 -20.23 -11.19 4.02
CA GLU A 155 -20.44 -12.48 3.34
C GLU A 155 -20.17 -12.42 1.83
N ALA A 156 -20.01 -11.20 1.27
CA ALA A 156 -19.77 -11.04 -0.16
C ALA A 156 -18.31 -11.25 -0.54
N ILE A 157 -18.08 -12.04 -1.57
CA ILE A 157 -16.76 -12.30 -2.16
C ILE A 157 -16.78 -11.85 -3.60
N THR A 158 -15.84 -10.97 -3.97
CA THR A 158 -15.62 -10.54 -5.35
C THR A 158 -14.20 -10.87 -5.78
N TYR A 159 -14.06 -11.42 -6.98
CA TYR A 159 -12.76 -11.80 -7.56
C TYR A 159 -12.18 -10.64 -8.37
N THR A 160 -11.90 -9.57 -7.67
CA THR A 160 -11.31 -8.33 -8.21
C THR A 160 -10.12 -7.90 -7.36
N GLY A 161 -9.31 -7.03 -7.91
CA GLY A 161 -8.38 -6.23 -7.12
C GLY A 161 -9.13 -5.17 -6.29
N PRO A 162 -8.39 -4.38 -5.49
CA PRO A 162 -8.96 -3.30 -4.70
C PRO A 162 -9.79 -2.32 -5.54
N ASN A 163 -10.83 -1.73 -4.94
CA ASN A 163 -11.72 -0.76 -5.57
C ASN A 163 -12.42 -1.26 -6.86
N GLY A 164 -12.63 -2.57 -6.99
CA GLY A 164 -13.26 -3.16 -8.17
C GLY A 164 -12.37 -3.21 -9.42
N LEU A 165 -11.09 -2.88 -9.29
CA LEU A 165 -10.13 -2.98 -10.40
C LEU A 165 -9.87 -4.45 -10.76
N GLN A 166 -9.45 -4.69 -11.99
CA GLN A 166 -9.12 -6.03 -12.45
C GLN A 166 -8.02 -6.66 -11.60
N ALA A 167 -8.19 -7.93 -11.19
CA ALA A 167 -7.13 -8.71 -10.58
C ALA A 167 -6.15 -9.22 -11.65
N ALA A 168 -4.87 -9.32 -11.31
CA ALA A 168 -3.86 -9.96 -12.16
C ALA A 168 -3.94 -11.49 -11.98
N ASN A 169 -4.64 -12.16 -12.86
CA ASN A 169 -5.00 -13.57 -12.67
C ASN A 169 -3.98 -14.57 -13.25
N TYR A 170 -3.16 -14.16 -14.22
CA TYR A 170 -2.33 -15.07 -15.00
C TYR A 170 -0.89 -15.15 -14.51
N LEU A 171 -0.29 -14.04 -14.10
CA LEU A 171 1.12 -13.97 -13.73
C LEU A 171 1.52 -14.92 -12.59
N THR A 172 0.60 -15.23 -11.68
CA THR A 172 0.85 -16.15 -10.57
C THR A 172 1.29 -17.55 -11.03
N ASP A 173 0.69 -18.06 -12.10
CA ASP A 173 1.02 -19.37 -12.61
C ASP A 173 2.38 -19.37 -13.32
N SER A 174 2.71 -18.29 -14.04
CA SER A 174 4.03 -18.07 -14.61
C SER A 174 5.12 -18.07 -13.52
N LEU A 175 4.89 -17.37 -12.40
CA LEU A 175 5.82 -17.35 -11.28
C LEU A 175 6.02 -18.73 -10.65
N LYS A 176 4.96 -19.52 -10.49
CA LYS A 176 5.05 -20.90 -10.01
C LYS A 176 5.86 -21.79 -10.95
N ASN A 177 5.66 -21.66 -12.25
CA ASN A 177 6.41 -22.40 -13.26
C ASN A 177 7.92 -22.07 -13.22
N MET A 178 8.27 -20.85 -12.82
CA MET A 178 9.67 -20.47 -12.55
C MET A 178 10.22 -21.07 -11.24
N GLY A 179 9.40 -21.74 -10.43
CA GLY A 179 9.80 -22.29 -9.13
C GLY A 179 9.66 -21.33 -7.96
N ILE A 180 8.97 -20.19 -8.12
CA ILE A 180 8.73 -19.23 -7.04
C ILE A 180 7.58 -19.73 -6.16
N GLU A 181 7.84 -19.91 -4.87
CA GLU A 181 6.80 -20.26 -3.90
C GLU A 181 5.83 -19.09 -3.70
N ILE A 182 4.56 -19.32 -3.90
CA ILE A 182 3.51 -18.33 -3.76
C ILE A 182 2.69 -18.61 -2.50
N ARG A 183 2.53 -17.59 -1.66
CA ARG A 183 1.72 -17.64 -0.45
C ARG A 183 0.59 -16.61 -0.48
N ARG A 184 -0.50 -16.92 0.19
CA ARG A 184 -1.62 -16.01 0.34
C ARG A 184 -1.37 -15.05 1.51
N PHE A 185 -1.55 -13.74 1.24
CA PHE A 185 -1.54 -12.68 2.25
C PHE A 185 -2.90 -12.01 2.32
N LYS A 186 -3.26 -11.51 3.51
CA LYS A 186 -4.46 -10.68 3.69
C LYS A 186 -4.06 -9.28 4.13
N THR A 187 -4.83 -8.29 3.72
CA THR A 187 -4.80 -6.93 4.29
C THR A 187 -6.24 -6.49 4.60
N GLY A 188 -6.41 -5.66 5.62
CA GLY A 188 -7.70 -5.07 5.94
C GLY A 188 -7.80 -3.65 5.38
N THR A 189 -8.98 -3.26 4.92
CA THR A 189 -9.26 -1.90 4.48
C THR A 189 -10.34 -1.31 5.38
N PRO A 190 -10.13 -0.13 5.99
CA PRO A 190 -11.17 0.51 6.81
C PRO A 190 -12.35 0.94 5.95
N ALA A 191 -13.54 0.92 6.55
CA ALA A 191 -14.74 1.44 5.91
C ALA A 191 -14.58 2.92 5.56
N ARG A 192 -15.15 3.33 4.43
CA ARG A 192 -15.28 4.75 4.07
C ARG A 192 -16.62 5.27 4.59
N MET A 193 -16.56 6.35 5.34
CA MET A 193 -17.75 6.98 5.95
C MET A 193 -18.11 8.26 5.18
N ASP A 194 -19.38 8.52 4.99
CA ASP A 194 -19.83 9.83 4.51
C ASP A 194 -19.62 10.87 5.62
N LYS A 195 -18.76 11.85 5.36
CA LYS A 195 -18.44 12.92 6.31
C LYS A 195 -19.69 13.59 6.91
N ARG A 196 -20.75 13.73 6.12
CA ARG A 196 -22.01 14.37 6.55
C ARG A 196 -22.77 13.54 7.57
N SER A 197 -22.50 12.23 7.68
CA SER A 197 -23.14 11.33 8.65
C SER A 197 -22.43 11.28 10.01
N ILE A 198 -21.31 12.00 10.15
CA ILE A 198 -20.45 11.94 11.33
C ILE A 198 -20.76 13.11 12.26
N ASP A 199 -21.04 12.81 13.53
CA ASP A 199 -21.18 13.81 14.58
C ASP A 199 -19.82 14.08 15.25
N PHE A 200 -19.09 15.02 14.70
CA PHE A 200 -17.75 15.41 15.18
C PHE A 200 -17.78 16.01 16.59
N SER A 201 -18.94 16.52 17.07
CA SER A 201 -19.04 17.08 18.43
C SER A 201 -18.83 16.06 19.55
N LYS A 202 -18.90 14.77 19.22
CA LYS A 202 -18.68 13.64 20.14
C LYS A 202 -17.26 13.06 20.04
N MET A 203 -16.37 13.70 19.32
CA MET A 203 -15.02 13.21 19.06
C MET A 203 -13.98 14.22 19.49
N GLU A 204 -12.79 13.75 19.75
CA GLU A 204 -11.64 14.58 20.09
C GLU A 204 -10.84 14.92 18.83
N GLU A 205 -10.67 16.22 18.59
CA GLU A 205 -9.89 16.70 17.44
C GLU A 205 -8.40 16.38 17.62
N GLN A 206 -7.81 15.83 16.58
CA GLN A 206 -6.37 15.49 16.52
C GLN A 206 -5.72 16.26 15.38
N VAL A 207 -5.14 17.40 15.69
CA VAL A 207 -4.43 18.25 14.72
C VAL A 207 -3.08 17.65 14.32
N GLY A 208 -2.58 18.02 13.14
CA GLY A 208 -1.21 17.75 12.73
C GLY A 208 -0.19 18.58 13.50
N ASP A 209 1.10 18.35 13.24
CA ASP A 209 2.17 19.11 13.85
C ASP A 209 2.23 20.53 13.23
N GLU A 210 2.41 21.56 14.06
CA GLU A 210 2.58 22.94 13.59
C GLU A 210 3.84 23.08 12.75
N ARG A 211 4.94 22.53 13.23
CA ARG A 211 6.19 22.46 12.48
C ARG A 211 6.30 21.13 11.78
N ILE A 212 6.10 21.16 10.47
CA ILE A 212 6.10 19.95 9.65
C ILE A 212 7.53 19.51 9.37
N ALA A 213 7.86 18.28 9.77
CA ALA A 213 9.09 17.62 9.34
C ALA A 213 8.82 16.89 8.02
N PRO A 214 9.53 17.22 6.93
CA PRO A 214 9.34 16.55 5.66
C PRO A 214 9.83 15.10 5.70
N PHE A 215 9.27 14.24 4.86
CA PHE A 215 9.77 12.89 4.66
C PHE A 215 11.05 12.87 3.82
N SER A 216 11.10 13.69 2.78
CA SER A 216 12.27 13.76 1.91
C SER A 216 13.34 14.67 2.48
N PHE A 217 14.60 14.25 2.38
CA PHE A 217 15.77 15.06 2.71
C PHE A 217 15.98 16.20 1.71
N SER A 218 15.39 16.13 0.52
CA SER A 218 15.46 17.16 -0.50
C SER A 218 14.32 18.19 -0.44
N THR A 219 13.33 17.97 0.43
CA THR A 219 12.24 18.94 0.64
C THR A 219 12.66 19.98 1.66
N ASP A 220 12.63 21.26 1.28
CA ASP A 220 12.85 22.36 2.22
C ASP A 220 11.67 22.48 3.19
N PRO A 221 11.87 22.31 4.50
CA PRO A 221 10.80 22.42 5.49
C PRO A 221 10.05 23.78 5.44
N GLU A 222 10.75 24.86 5.12
CA GLU A 222 10.15 26.20 5.06
C GLU A 222 9.27 26.40 3.81
N SER A 223 9.43 25.53 2.80
CA SER A 223 8.58 25.54 1.60
C SER A 223 7.19 24.94 1.84
N ILE A 224 7.02 24.19 2.94
CA ILE A 224 5.76 23.53 3.24
C ILE A 224 4.81 24.50 3.94
N GLN A 225 3.94 25.13 3.17
CA GLN A 225 2.87 26.00 3.68
C GLN A 225 1.52 25.35 3.29
N LYS A 226 0.96 24.55 4.19
CA LYS A 226 -0.27 23.81 3.91
C LYS A 226 -1.19 23.78 5.11
N GLU A 227 -2.43 24.18 4.90
CA GLU A 227 -3.48 23.98 5.89
C GLU A 227 -3.74 22.47 6.05
N GLN A 228 -3.72 21.98 7.29
CA GLN A 228 -3.87 20.57 7.59
C GLN A 228 -5.31 20.23 7.97
N VAL A 229 -5.76 19.06 7.54
CA VAL A 229 -7.06 18.50 7.92
C VAL A 229 -6.90 17.68 9.19
N PRO A 230 -7.63 17.97 10.27
CA PRO A 230 -7.53 17.18 11.49
C PRO A 230 -8.13 15.77 11.32
N CYS A 231 -7.59 14.81 12.05
CA CYS A 231 -8.26 13.55 12.33
C CYS A 231 -9.13 13.67 13.58
N TRP A 232 -10.09 12.78 13.75
CA TRP A 232 -10.99 12.78 14.89
C TRP A 232 -10.90 11.46 15.64
N LEU A 233 -10.64 11.52 16.93
CA LEU A 233 -10.50 10.35 17.79
C LEU A 233 -11.82 10.04 18.49
N THR A 234 -12.26 8.80 18.38
CA THR A 234 -13.36 8.24 19.14
C THR A 234 -12.99 6.85 19.67
N TYR A 235 -13.90 6.21 20.37
CA TYR A 235 -13.65 4.93 21.02
C TYR A 235 -14.81 3.96 20.79
N THR A 236 -14.49 2.67 20.73
CA THR A 236 -15.49 1.61 20.91
C THR A 236 -15.99 1.59 22.36
N ASN A 237 -17.11 0.92 22.60
CA ASN A 237 -17.69 0.70 23.92
C ASN A 237 -18.12 -0.76 24.09
N GLU A 238 -18.58 -1.14 25.27
CA GLU A 238 -18.99 -2.52 25.55
C GLU A 238 -20.06 -3.04 24.60
N LYS A 239 -21.05 -2.23 24.29
CA LYS A 239 -22.10 -2.61 23.32
C LYS A 239 -21.52 -2.90 21.92
N THR A 240 -20.52 -2.12 21.51
CA THR A 240 -19.79 -2.39 20.24
C THR A 240 -19.06 -3.73 20.33
N HIS A 241 -18.40 -4.00 21.43
CA HIS A 241 -17.67 -5.25 21.64
C HIS A 241 -18.61 -6.45 21.68
N GLU A 242 -19.76 -6.32 22.32
CA GLU A 242 -20.79 -7.37 22.38
C GLU A 242 -21.33 -7.70 20.97
N ILE A 243 -21.65 -6.67 20.17
CA ILE A 243 -22.10 -6.87 18.78
C ILE A 243 -21.04 -7.60 17.98
N ILE A 244 -19.77 -7.22 18.11
CA ILE A 244 -18.67 -7.89 17.38
C ILE A 244 -18.54 -9.33 17.84
N ARG A 245 -18.50 -9.62 19.14
CA ARG A 245 -18.38 -10.97 19.68
C ARG A 245 -19.50 -11.88 19.22
N ASN A 246 -20.73 -11.37 19.17
CA ASN A 246 -21.92 -12.13 18.77
C ASN A 246 -22.03 -12.37 17.26
N ASN A 247 -21.14 -11.79 16.46
CA ASN A 247 -21.12 -11.94 15.00
C ASN A 247 -19.74 -12.37 14.44
N LEU A 248 -18.89 -12.97 15.25
CA LEU A 248 -17.56 -13.43 14.82
C LEU A 248 -17.67 -14.55 13.76
N ASP A 249 -18.69 -15.39 13.82
CA ASP A 249 -19.00 -16.41 12.83
C ASP A 249 -19.27 -15.86 11.43
N ARG A 250 -19.70 -14.59 11.34
CA ARG A 250 -19.92 -13.86 10.09
C ARG A 250 -18.69 -13.09 9.62
N SER A 251 -17.68 -12.94 10.47
CA SER A 251 -16.43 -12.30 10.07
C SER A 251 -15.63 -13.22 9.16
N PRO A 252 -15.26 -12.80 7.93
CA PRO A 252 -14.44 -13.63 7.03
C PRO A 252 -13.12 -14.09 7.66
N LEU A 253 -12.60 -13.34 8.63
CA LEU A 253 -11.38 -13.68 9.35
C LEU A 253 -11.58 -14.84 10.33
N TYR A 254 -12.68 -14.82 11.11
CA TYR A 254 -12.97 -15.80 12.14
C TYR A 254 -13.79 -17.00 11.64
N ALA A 255 -14.54 -16.82 10.56
CA ALA A 255 -15.25 -17.90 9.87
C ALA A 255 -14.32 -18.80 9.01
N GLY A 256 -13.00 -18.56 9.00
CA GLY A 256 -12.05 -19.38 8.23
C GLY A 256 -12.07 -19.14 6.73
N VAL A 257 -12.79 -18.13 6.24
CA VAL A 257 -12.86 -17.79 4.81
C VAL A 257 -11.56 -17.15 4.31
N ILE A 258 -10.87 -16.44 5.19
CA ILE A 258 -9.58 -15.83 4.88
C ILE A 258 -8.46 -16.82 5.17
N GLU A 259 -7.89 -17.37 4.11
CA GLU A 259 -6.66 -18.13 4.14
C GLU A 259 -5.47 -17.16 4.04
N GLY A 260 -4.51 -17.27 4.93
CA GLY A 260 -3.27 -16.50 4.87
C GLY A 260 -2.99 -15.65 6.10
N THR A 261 -1.77 -15.12 6.14
CA THR A 261 -1.26 -14.34 7.27
C THR A 261 -1.52 -12.87 7.06
N GLY A 262 -2.16 -12.22 8.03
CA GLY A 262 -2.29 -10.75 8.07
C GLY A 262 -1.05 -10.07 8.64
N PRO A 263 -0.87 -8.76 8.39
CA PRO A 263 0.21 -7.99 8.99
C PRO A 263 0.05 -7.96 10.51
N ARG A 264 1.09 -8.31 11.24
CA ARG A 264 1.08 -8.38 12.71
C ARG A 264 0.73 -7.05 13.39
N TYR A 265 1.08 -5.94 12.76
CA TYR A 265 0.97 -4.58 13.32
C TYR A 265 -0.30 -3.83 12.87
N CYS A 266 -1.21 -4.49 12.16
CA CYS A 266 -2.46 -3.89 11.68
C CYS A 266 -3.65 -4.81 12.01
N PRO A 267 -3.98 -5.00 13.29
CA PRO A 267 -5.13 -5.81 13.68
C PRO A 267 -6.43 -5.13 13.25
N SER A 268 -7.38 -5.92 12.75
CA SER A 268 -8.75 -5.47 12.54
C SER A 268 -9.44 -5.14 13.87
N ILE A 269 -10.63 -4.54 13.82
CA ILE A 269 -11.35 -4.23 15.07
C ILE A 269 -11.79 -5.51 15.78
N GLU A 270 -12.16 -6.57 15.05
CA GLU A 270 -12.48 -7.88 15.61
C GLU A 270 -11.26 -8.49 16.32
N ASP A 271 -10.08 -8.40 15.70
CA ASP A 271 -8.83 -8.85 16.32
C ASP A 271 -8.54 -8.11 17.62
N LYS A 272 -8.82 -6.80 17.68
CA LYS A 272 -8.64 -6.01 18.89
C LYS A 272 -9.59 -6.46 19.98
N VAL A 273 -10.86 -6.65 19.66
CA VAL A 273 -11.89 -7.06 20.62
C VAL A 273 -11.65 -8.47 21.15
N VAL A 274 -11.12 -9.37 20.32
CA VAL A 274 -10.84 -10.77 20.73
C VAL A 274 -9.51 -10.88 21.46
N LYS A 275 -8.42 -10.32 20.90
CA LYS A 275 -7.06 -10.49 21.42
C LYS A 275 -6.72 -9.60 22.61
N PHE A 276 -7.47 -8.53 22.79
CA PHE A 276 -7.30 -7.56 23.88
C PHE A 276 -8.63 -7.35 24.60
N ALA A 277 -9.28 -8.46 24.94
CA ALA A 277 -10.62 -8.49 25.54
C ALA A 277 -10.69 -7.80 26.91
N GLU A 278 -9.54 -7.65 27.60
CA GLU A 278 -9.39 -6.95 28.87
C GLU A 278 -9.56 -5.42 28.75
N LYS A 279 -9.51 -4.88 27.53
CA LYS A 279 -9.64 -3.44 27.30
C LYS A 279 -11.11 -3.06 27.17
N GLU A 280 -11.55 -2.12 27.98
CA GLU A 280 -12.91 -1.58 27.95
C GLU A 280 -13.24 -0.85 26.64
N ARG A 281 -12.22 -0.31 25.95
CA ARG A 281 -12.40 0.45 24.73
C ARG A 281 -11.16 0.42 23.84
N HIS A 282 -11.36 0.55 22.53
CA HIS A 282 -10.31 0.68 21.51
C HIS A 282 -10.44 2.00 20.77
N GLN A 283 -9.32 2.62 20.48
CA GLN A 283 -9.27 3.85 19.69
C GLN A 283 -9.70 3.60 18.25
N VAL A 284 -10.50 4.52 17.72
CA VAL A 284 -10.95 4.62 16.34
C VAL A 284 -10.64 6.03 15.86
N PHE A 285 -9.91 6.14 14.75
CA PHE A 285 -9.60 7.42 14.12
C PHE A 285 -10.46 7.57 12.85
N ILE A 286 -11.09 8.72 12.72
CA ILE A 286 -11.93 9.11 11.59
C ILE A 286 -11.20 10.18 10.79
#